data_95d2ea4ab7a4888ce675ae0213ac865f
#
_entry.id   95d2ea4ab7a4888ce675ae0213ac865f
#
_cell.length_a   1.000
_cell.length_b   1.000
_cell.length_c   1.000
_cell.angle_alpha   90.00
_cell.angle_beta   90.00
_cell.angle_gamma   90.00
#
_symmetry.space_group_name_H-M   'P 1'
#
loop_
_entity.id
_entity.type
_entity.pdbx_description
1 polymer ?
#
loop_
_entity_poly.entity_id
_entity_poly.type
_entity_poly.pdbx_seq_one_letter_code
_entity_poly.pdbx_strand_id
1 'polypeptide(L)'
;MKRARPLDDRLHCVAQQVIAGRRQQSGQRAHVDIGCDHGYLLAWLISTGNVDAGIAIENKPAPLQMAKRTLTGLDVDVRLADGLDGLEVGQADSLSISGMGGRTICKILSAHPERLPPVVVLQPNDHLDIVRRWAFENDLRIVAEAVVPGGRYQVMRFATKRNGPRDPAYDSLDLETAFLLGPLLLRHKPESAIMTWRQQHRHLAQLPQRTQASQEMLDALGSALNLAANKR
;
A
#
# COMPACT_ATOMS: atom_id res chain seq x y z
N MET A 1 -15.00 -10.75 24.86
CA MET A 1 -14.09 -10.09 23.90
C MET A 1 -14.50 -8.64 23.73
N LYS A 2 -13.59 -7.68 23.93
CA LYS A 2 -13.88 -6.27 23.62
C LYS A 2 -14.10 -6.15 22.10
N ARG A 3 -15.22 -5.53 21.70
CA ARG A 3 -15.47 -5.24 20.28
C ARG A 3 -14.32 -4.40 19.72
N ALA A 4 -13.73 -4.84 18.61
CA ALA A 4 -12.68 -4.05 17.94
C ALA A 4 -13.24 -2.67 17.55
N ARG A 5 -12.43 -1.62 17.77
CA ARG A 5 -12.76 -0.27 17.30
C ARG A 5 -12.92 -0.30 15.77
N PRO A 6 -13.94 0.36 15.21
CA PRO A 6 -14.05 0.52 13.77
C PRO A 6 -12.82 1.21 13.19
N LEU A 7 -12.34 0.74 12.05
CA LEU A 7 -11.28 1.40 11.28
C LEU A 7 -11.89 2.53 10.43
N ASP A 8 -11.10 3.56 10.16
CA ASP A 8 -11.41 4.51 9.09
C ASP A 8 -11.33 3.80 7.71
N ASP A 9 -11.87 4.44 6.67
CA ASP A 9 -11.94 3.87 5.32
C ASP A 9 -10.55 3.48 4.78
N ARG A 10 -9.51 4.24 5.12
CA ARG A 10 -8.14 4.00 4.69
C ARG A 10 -7.58 2.72 5.32
N LEU A 11 -7.61 2.60 6.64
CA LEU A 11 -7.15 1.40 7.34
C LEU A 11 -8.04 0.19 7.05
N HIS A 12 -9.35 0.41 6.83
CA HIS A 12 -10.25 -0.67 6.43
C HIS A 12 -9.88 -1.23 5.05
N CYS A 13 -9.55 -0.36 4.09
CA CYS A 13 -9.06 -0.78 2.78
C CYS A 13 -7.73 -1.55 2.89
N VAL A 14 -6.79 -1.11 3.74
CA VAL A 14 -5.54 -1.84 4.03
C VAL A 14 -5.86 -3.22 4.60
N ALA A 15 -6.74 -3.31 5.61
CA ALA A 15 -7.15 -4.58 6.22
C ALA A 15 -7.74 -5.54 5.20
N GLN A 16 -8.61 -5.07 4.30
CA GLN A 16 -9.19 -5.88 3.24
C GLN A 16 -8.12 -6.45 2.29
N GLN A 17 -7.09 -5.66 1.94
CA GLN A 17 -5.98 -6.14 1.10
C GLN A 17 -5.11 -7.17 1.84
N VAL A 18 -4.87 -6.99 3.14
CA VAL A 18 -4.19 -8.01 3.97
C VAL A 18 -4.97 -9.32 3.96
N ILE A 19 -6.27 -9.28 4.27
CA ILE A 19 -7.14 -10.47 4.31
C ILE A 19 -7.17 -11.19 2.95
N ALA A 20 -7.36 -10.43 1.87
CA ALA A 20 -7.43 -11.00 0.52
C ALA A 20 -6.10 -11.65 0.08
N GLY A 21 -4.95 -11.09 0.47
CA GLY A 21 -3.64 -11.68 0.19
C GLY A 21 -3.40 -12.96 0.97
N ARG A 22 -3.85 -13.02 2.21
CA ARG A 22 -3.64 -14.16 3.12
C ARG A 22 -4.49 -15.37 2.84
N ARG A 23 -5.68 -15.20 2.27
CA ARG A 23 -6.54 -16.33 1.87
C ARG A 23 -5.88 -17.33 0.92
N GLN A 24 -4.79 -16.91 0.27
CA GLN A 24 -4.02 -17.72 -0.68
C GLN A 24 -2.80 -18.39 -0.05
N GLN A 25 -2.59 -18.22 1.27
CA GLN A 25 -1.46 -18.75 2.01
C GLN A 25 -1.92 -19.86 2.97
N SER A 26 -1.15 -20.95 3.04
CA SER A 26 -1.32 -22.00 4.04
C SER A 26 -0.21 -21.87 5.09
N GLY A 27 -0.53 -21.84 6.38
CA GLY A 27 0.46 -21.77 7.46
C GLY A 27 0.06 -20.90 8.63
N GLN A 28 0.99 -20.64 9.54
CA GLN A 28 0.81 -19.78 10.70
C GLN A 28 0.56 -18.35 10.24
N ARG A 29 -0.48 -17.74 10.75
CA ARG A 29 -1.00 -16.48 10.20
C ARG A 29 -0.52 -15.27 10.98
N ALA A 30 0.77 -14.98 10.94
CA ALA A 30 1.31 -13.74 11.49
C ALA A 30 1.27 -12.59 10.47
N HIS A 31 0.86 -11.41 10.93
CA HIS A 31 0.91 -10.17 10.16
C HIS A 31 1.81 -9.16 10.85
N VAL A 32 2.72 -8.54 10.10
CA VAL A 32 3.53 -7.43 10.61
C VAL A 32 3.00 -6.10 10.11
N ASP A 33 2.85 -5.13 11.01
CA ASP A 33 2.49 -3.75 10.71
C ASP A 33 3.65 -2.82 11.08
N ILE A 34 4.29 -2.23 10.06
CA ILE A 34 5.45 -1.34 10.22
C ILE A 34 4.98 0.12 10.25
N GLY A 35 5.39 0.84 11.31
CA GLY A 35 4.84 2.14 11.64
C GLY A 35 3.43 2.00 12.17
N CYS A 36 3.24 1.05 13.10
CA CYS A 36 1.92 0.64 13.59
C CYS A 36 1.18 1.74 14.37
N ASP A 37 1.88 2.84 14.72
CA ASP A 37 1.35 3.99 15.45
C ASP A 37 0.57 3.54 16.71
N HIS A 38 -0.73 3.63 16.71
CA HIS A 38 -1.59 3.21 17.83
C HIS A 38 -2.00 1.74 17.79
N GLY A 39 -1.58 0.95 16.80
CA GLY A 39 -1.86 -0.48 16.66
C GLY A 39 -3.30 -0.83 16.28
N TYR A 40 -4.10 0.11 15.77
CA TYR A 40 -5.51 -0.12 15.47
C TYR A 40 -5.74 -1.16 14.38
N LEU A 41 -4.87 -1.20 13.36
CA LEU A 41 -4.98 -2.18 12.27
C LEU A 41 -4.84 -3.60 12.80
N LEU A 42 -3.76 -3.89 13.55
CA LEU A 42 -3.53 -5.20 14.15
C LEU A 42 -4.61 -5.57 15.16
N ALA A 43 -5.03 -4.63 16.02
CA ALA A 43 -6.11 -4.87 16.97
C ALA A 43 -7.38 -5.32 16.26
N TRP A 44 -7.74 -4.69 15.15
CA TRP A 44 -8.92 -5.04 14.37
C TRP A 44 -8.76 -6.40 13.67
N LEU A 45 -7.64 -6.63 12.98
CA LEU A 45 -7.37 -7.88 12.25
C LEU A 45 -7.43 -9.11 13.16
N ILE A 46 -6.83 -9.04 14.35
CA ILE A 46 -6.80 -10.14 15.31
C ILE A 46 -8.16 -10.30 15.98
N SER A 47 -8.78 -9.22 16.46
CA SER A 47 -10.08 -9.31 17.14
C SER A 47 -11.21 -9.80 16.24
N THR A 48 -11.06 -9.70 14.92
CA THR A 48 -12.00 -10.22 13.92
C THR A 48 -11.64 -11.61 13.40
N GLY A 49 -10.56 -12.22 13.92
CA GLY A 49 -10.11 -13.58 13.53
C GLY A 49 -9.54 -13.67 12.11
N ASN A 50 -9.14 -12.54 11.52
CA ASN A 50 -8.55 -12.54 10.19
C ASN A 50 -7.03 -12.81 10.21
N VAL A 51 -6.42 -12.67 11.40
CA VAL A 51 -4.99 -12.86 11.68
C VAL A 51 -4.90 -13.55 13.05
N ASP A 52 -4.03 -14.52 13.18
CA ASP A 52 -3.90 -15.28 14.43
C ASP A 52 -2.91 -14.62 15.40
N ALA A 53 -1.80 -14.06 14.86
CA ALA A 53 -0.77 -13.38 15.62
C ALA A 53 -0.29 -12.12 14.88
N GLY A 54 0.27 -11.16 15.61
CA GLY A 54 0.76 -9.90 15.04
C GLY A 54 2.17 -9.55 15.50
N ILE A 55 2.86 -8.77 14.67
CA ILE A 55 4.10 -8.07 15.02
C ILE A 55 3.86 -6.58 14.75
N ALA A 56 3.89 -5.77 15.79
CA ALA A 56 3.76 -4.31 15.69
C ALA A 56 5.14 -3.67 15.80
N ILE A 57 5.58 -2.97 14.77
CA ILE A 57 6.88 -2.30 14.74
C ILE A 57 6.66 -0.79 14.67
N GLU A 58 7.29 -0.07 15.59
CA GLU A 58 7.23 1.39 15.66
C GLU A 58 8.59 1.93 16.14
N ASN A 59 9.10 2.98 15.47
CA ASN A 59 10.41 3.54 15.80
C ASN A 59 10.36 4.71 16.80
N LYS A 60 9.14 5.15 17.20
CA LYS A 60 8.94 6.22 18.15
C LYS A 60 8.38 5.70 19.47
N PRO A 61 9.01 6.02 20.62
CA PRO A 61 8.58 5.51 21.93
C PRO A 61 7.14 5.89 22.31
N ALA A 62 6.68 7.11 21.99
CA ALA A 62 5.36 7.56 22.42
C ALA A 62 4.22 6.83 21.67
N PRO A 63 4.19 6.73 20.33
CA PRO A 63 3.23 5.88 19.61
C PRO A 63 3.31 4.41 20.04
N LEU A 64 4.52 3.87 20.23
CA LEU A 64 4.70 2.49 20.69
C LEU A 64 3.99 2.21 22.02
N GLN A 65 4.03 3.15 22.98
CA GLN A 65 3.32 3.00 24.26
C GLN A 65 1.79 2.97 24.05
N MET A 66 1.28 3.73 23.08
CA MET A 66 -0.13 3.67 22.74
C MET A 66 -0.49 2.33 22.09
N ALA A 67 0.36 1.84 21.17
CA ALA A 67 0.18 0.51 20.57
C ALA A 67 0.16 -0.60 21.64
N LYS A 68 1.09 -0.59 22.59
CA LYS A 68 1.11 -1.56 23.72
C LYS A 68 -0.21 -1.59 24.49
N ARG A 69 -0.80 -0.40 24.76
CA ARG A 69 -2.10 -0.30 25.46
C ARG A 69 -3.26 -0.85 24.61
N THR A 70 -3.28 -0.50 23.32
CA THR A 70 -4.32 -0.94 22.39
C THR A 70 -4.31 -2.45 22.20
N LEU A 71 -3.11 -3.03 22.11
CA LEU A 71 -2.86 -4.43 21.79
C LEU A 71 -2.82 -5.35 23.04
N THR A 72 -2.99 -4.78 24.25
CA THR A 72 -3.01 -5.56 25.49
C THR A 72 -4.04 -6.70 25.42
N GLY A 73 -3.59 -7.93 25.69
CA GLY A 73 -4.42 -9.14 25.71
C GLY A 73 -4.68 -9.75 24.31
N LEU A 74 -4.05 -9.22 23.27
CA LEU A 74 -4.00 -9.82 21.94
C LEU A 74 -2.64 -10.50 21.74
N ASP A 75 -2.57 -11.51 20.86
CA ASP A 75 -1.33 -12.18 20.49
C ASP A 75 -0.51 -11.29 19.52
N VAL A 76 0.17 -10.28 20.09
CA VAL A 76 0.99 -9.32 19.35
C VAL A 76 2.31 -9.07 20.06
N ASP A 77 3.40 -9.24 19.33
CA ASP A 77 4.73 -8.81 19.72
C ASP A 77 4.95 -7.35 19.31
N VAL A 78 5.16 -6.46 20.28
CA VAL A 78 5.29 -5.01 20.07
C VAL A 78 6.76 -4.58 20.23
N ARG A 79 7.38 -4.17 19.13
CA ARG A 79 8.82 -3.93 18.99
C ARG A 79 9.13 -2.45 18.75
N LEU A 80 10.12 -1.92 19.48
CA LEU A 80 10.76 -0.63 19.17
C LEU A 80 11.89 -0.89 18.17
N ALA A 81 11.66 -0.61 16.90
CA ALA A 81 12.65 -0.81 15.84
C ALA A 81 12.35 0.09 14.63
N ASP A 82 13.35 0.31 13.76
CA ASP A 82 13.19 1.07 12.53
C ASP A 82 12.90 0.14 11.34
N GLY A 83 11.65 0.18 10.88
CA GLY A 83 11.23 -0.56 9.69
C GLY A 83 11.48 -2.07 9.80
N LEU A 84 12.14 -2.63 8.79
CA LEU A 84 12.44 -4.06 8.70
C LEU A 84 13.55 -4.54 9.67
N ASP A 85 14.26 -3.64 10.37
CA ASP A 85 15.22 -4.05 11.40
C ASP A 85 14.56 -4.87 12.53
N GLY A 86 13.28 -4.59 12.77
CA GLY A 86 12.48 -5.30 13.76
C GLY A 86 11.89 -6.65 13.30
N LEU A 87 12.20 -7.13 12.10
CA LEU A 87 11.63 -8.36 11.52
C LEU A 87 12.73 -9.31 11.08
N GLU A 88 12.59 -10.61 11.35
CA GLU A 88 13.46 -11.64 10.80
C GLU A 88 12.83 -12.34 9.59
N VAL A 89 13.66 -13.01 8.80
CA VAL A 89 13.19 -13.78 7.63
C VAL A 89 12.20 -14.87 8.06
N GLY A 90 11.03 -14.89 7.44
CA GLY A 90 10.01 -15.92 7.65
C GLY A 90 9.18 -15.76 8.93
N GLN A 91 9.32 -14.68 9.68
CA GLN A 91 8.51 -14.42 10.88
C GLN A 91 7.05 -14.05 10.60
N ALA A 92 6.73 -13.60 9.38
CA ALA A 92 5.38 -13.20 9.01
C ALA A 92 5.01 -13.67 7.60
N ASP A 93 3.72 -13.85 7.35
CA ASP A 93 3.16 -14.20 6.04
C ASP A 93 2.74 -12.96 5.26
N SER A 94 2.51 -11.87 5.96
CA SER A 94 2.07 -10.61 5.37
C SER A 94 2.59 -9.40 6.13
N LEU A 95 2.77 -8.31 5.40
CA LEU A 95 3.27 -7.04 5.91
C LEU A 95 2.37 -5.90 5.44
N SER A 96 2.16 -4.91 6.32
CA SER A 96 1.63 -3.60 5.94
C SER A 96 2.58 -2.47 6.30
N ILE A 97 2.63 -1.45 5.42
CA ILE A 97 3.20 -0.13 5.70
C ILE A 97 2.17 0.89 5.22
N SER A 98 1.60 1.66 6.13
CA SER A 98 0.54 2.61 5.78
C SER A 98 0.74 3.99 6.41
N GLY A 99 0.26 5.04 5.73
CA GLY A 99 0.30 6.40 6.24
C GLY A 99 1.66 7.09 6.16
N MET A 100 2.59 6.57 5.37
CA MET A 100 3.92 7.14 5.16
C MET A 100 4.07 7.70 3.75
N GLY A 101 5.06 8.56 3.53
CA GLY A 101 5.44 8.99 2.17
C GLY A 101 6.08 7.86 1.37
N GLY A 102 5.85 7.83 0.05
CA GLY A 102 6.33 6.75 -0.82
C GLY A 102 7.85 6.56 -0.76
N ARG A 103 8.62 7.64 -0.67
CA ARG A 103 10.09 7.56 -0.51
C ARG A 103 10.51 6.87 0.80
N THR A 104 9.78 7.12 1.89
CA THR A 104 10.03 6.47 3.19
C THR A 104 9.73 4.98 3.11
N ILE A 105 8.60 4.62 2.47
CA ILE A 105 8.23 3.21 2.25
C ILE A 105 9.33 2.49 1.46
N CYS A 106 9.77 3.05 0.34
CA CYS A 106 10.85 2.44 -0.46
C CYS A 106 12.16 2.30 0.33
N LYS A 107 12.51 3.30 1.15
CA LYS A 107 13.69 3.20 2.03
C LYS A 107 13.59 2.03 3.01
N ILE A 108 12.43 1.86 3.66
CA ILE A 108 12.18 0.76 4.59
C ILE A 108 12.31 -0.59 3.87
N LEU A 109 11.65 -0.74 2.70
CA LEU A 109 11.66 -1.99 1.94
C LEU A 109 13.06 -2.34 1.41
N SER A 110 13.87 -1.33 1.05
CA SER A 110 15.23 -1.51 0.53
C SER A 110 16.26 -1.89 1.60
N ALA A 111 15.97 -1.65 2.87
CA ALA A 111 16.92 -1.95 3.95
C ALA A 111 17.16 -3.46 4.09
N HIS A 112 16.10 -4.26 4.01
CA HIS A 112 16.15 -5.71 4.18
C HIS A 112 15.13 -6.41 3.25
N PRO A 113 15.34 -6.39 1.93
CA PRO A 113 14.38 -6.98 0.98
C PRO A 113 14.21 -8.50 1.17
N GLU A 114 15.20 -9.18 1.74
CA GLU A 114 15.15 -10.60 2.07
C GLU A 114 14.17 -10.94 3.20
N ARG A 115 13.76 -9.95 4.00
CA ARG A 115 12.82 -10.11 5.12
C ARG A 115 11.36 -9.88 4.72
N LEU A 116 11.13 -9.49 3.45
CA LEU A 116 9.78 -9.26 2.97
C LEU A 116 8.98 -10.58 2.91
N PRO A 117 7.79 -10.62 3.53
CA PRO A 117 6.92 -11.80 3.46
C PRO A 117 6.25 -11.93 2.08
N PRO A 118 5.59 -13.07 1.80
CA PRO A 118 4.92 -13.31 0.53
C PRO A 118 3.88 -12.26 0.14
N VAL A 119 3.24 -11.60 1.10
CA VAL A 119 2.21 -10.58 0.88
C VAL A 119 2.67 -9.26 1.47
N VAL A 120 2.75 -8.22 0.64
CA VAL A 120 3.11 -6.86 1.04
C VAL A 120 1.98 -5.90 0.66
N VAL A 121 1.44 -5.18 1.65
CA VAL A 121 0.37 -4.19 1.46
C VAL A 121 0.89 -2.81 1.80
N LEU A 122 0.85 -1.90 0.84
CA LEU A 122 1.39 -0.56 0.97
C LEU A 122 0.30 0.49 0.77
N GLN A 123 0.26 1.48 1.64
CA GLN A 123 -0.59 2.66 1.48
C GLN A 123 0.29 3.92 1.62
N PRO A 124 0.89 4.40 0.54
CA PRO A 124 1.62 5.66 0.53
C PRO A 124 0.67 6.85 0.56
N ASN A 125 1.09 7.93 1.25
CA ASN A 125 0.36 9.20 1.28
C ASN A 125 0.65 10.06 0.02
N ASP A 126 1.80 9.84 -0.59
CA ASP A 126 2.33 10.53 -1.76
C ASP A 126 3.25 9.62 -2.58
N HIS A 127 3.76 10.11 -3.71
CA HIS A 127 4.77 9.41 -4.53
C HIS A 127 4.44 7.92 -4.81
N LEU A 128 3.19 7.66 -5.22
CA LEU A 128 2.74 6.31 -5.56
C LEU A 128 3.53 5.72 -6.74
N ASP A 129 3.91 6.58 -7.68
CA ASP A 129 4.75 6.28 -8.84
C ASP A 129 6.10 5.69 -8.42
N ILE A 130 6.75 6.29 -7.41
CA ILE A 130 8.03 5.82 -6.86
C ILE A 130 7.88 4.43 -6.25
N VAL A 131 6.79 4.17 -5.51
CA VAL A 131 6.53 2.87 -4.90
C VAL A 131 6.30 1.79 -5.95
N ARG A 132 5.51 2.08 -7.00
CA ARG A 132 5.28 1.14 -8.11
C ARG A 132 6.55 0.84 -8.88
N ARG A 133 7.35 1.88 -9.20
CA ARG A 133 8.63 1.73 -9.87
C ARG A 133 9.60 0.88 -9.05
N TRP A 134 9.74 1.20 -7.77
CA TRP A 134 10.59 0.41 -6.87
C TRP A 134 10.15 -1.06 -6.84
N ALA A 135 8.86 -1.33 -6.68
CA ALA A 135 8.34 -2.69 -6.66
C ALA A 135 8.61 -3.44 -7.97
N PHE A 136 8.43 -2.78 -9.12
CA PHE A 136 8.71 -3.33 -10.45
C PHE A 136 10.20 -3.65 -10.65
N GLU A 137 11.10 -2.79 -10.18
CA GLU A 137 12.56 -2.97 -10.26
C GLU A 137 13.12 -4.01 -9.28
N ASN A 138 12.36 -4.32 -8.20
CA ASN A 138 12.75 -5.29 -7.17
C ASN A 138 11.94 -6.59 -7.20
N ASP A 139 11.40 -6.97 -8.37
CA ASP A 139 10.70 -8.23 -8.63
C ASP A 139 9.49 -8.50 -7.72
N LEU A 140 8.81 -7.44 -7.24
CA LEU A 140 7.51 -7.55 -6.60
C LEU A 140 6.41 -7.45 -7.66
N ARG A 141 5.47 -8.39 -7.65
CA ARG A 141 4.29 -8.34 -8.52
C ARG A 141 3.17 -7.56 -7.86
N ILE A 142 2.63 -6.58 -8.56
CA ILE A 142 1.40 -5.91 -8.14
C ILE A 142 0.21 -6.82 -8.44
N VAL A 143 -0.51 -7.22 -7.40
CA VAL A 143 -1.64 -8.18 -7.51
C VAL A 143 -2.99 -7.56 -7.19
N ALA A 144 -3.01 -6.38 -6.61
CA ALA A 144 -4.21 -5.59 -6.42
C ALA A 144 -3.89 -4.10 -6.23
N GLU A 145 -4.81 -3.26 -6.69
CA GLU A 145 -4.83 -1.82 -6.42
C GLU A 145 -6.26 -1.41 -6.08
N ALA A 146 -6.43 -0.62 -5.05
CA ALA A 146 -7.71 -0.10 -4.63
C ALA A 146 -7.63 1.40 -4.37
N VAL A 147 -8.65 2.14 -4.81
CA VAL A 147 -8.85 3.54 -4.45
C VAL A 147 -9.73 3.58 -3.21
N VAL A 148 -9.26 4.21 -2.16
CA VAL A 148 -10.01 4.40 -0.90
C VAL A 148 -11.20 5.33 -1.16
N PRO A 149 -12.38 5.10 -0.55
CA PRO A 149 -13.51 6.03 -0.64
C PRO A 149 -13.10 7.47 -0.43
N GLY A 150 -13.60 8.39 -1.25
CA GLY A 150 -13.15 9.78 -1.27
C GLY A 150 -11.96 10.07 -2.20
N GLY A 151 -11.32 9.05 -2.78
CA GLY A 151 -10.33 9.19 -3.86
C GLY A 151 -8.94 9.70 -3.44
N ARG A 152 -8.75 10.04 -2.16
CA ARG A 152 -7.50 10.66 -1.67
C ARG A 152 -6.34 9.68 -1.61
N TYR A 153 -6.60 8.41 -1.26
CA TYR A 153 -5.58 7.41 -1.02
C TYR A 153 -5.78 6.19 -1.92
N GLN A 154 -4.69 5.51 -2.19
CA GLN A 154 -4.68 4.21 -2.86
C GLN A 154 -3.95 3.19 -1.99
N VAL A 155 -4.42 1.95 -2.05
CA VAL A 155 -3.78 0.80 -1.39
C VAL A 155 -3.32 -0.16 -2.47
N MET A 156 -2.08 -0.57 -2.40
CA MET A 156 -1.45 -1.51 -3.31
C MET A 156 -1.08 -2.79 -2.57
N ARG A 157 -1.36 -3.93 -3.17
CA ARG A 157 -0.90 -5.22 -2.68
C ARG A 157 0.05 -5.84 -3.68
N PHE A 158 1.17 -6.30 -3.15
CA PHE A 158 2.21 -6.98 -3.92
C PHE A 158 2.41 -8.41 -3.41
N ALA A 159 2.83 -9.29 -4.32
CA ALA A 159 3.37 -10.59 -4.01
C ALA A 159 4.88 -10.55 -4.21
N THR A 160 5.64 -11.00 -3.23
CA THR A 160 7.08 -11.22 -3.40
C THR A 160 7.29 -12.51 -4.19
N LYS A 161 7.86 -12.40 -5.37
CA LYS A 161 8.24 -13.55 -6.18
C LYS A 161 9.70 -13.41 -6.54
N ARG A 162 10.53 -14.14 -5.85
CA ARG A 162 11.94 -14.26 -6.22
C ARG A 162 12.02 -15.14 -7.48
N ASN A 163 12.67 -14.62 -8.54
CA ASN A 163 12.92 -15.31 -9.82
C ASN A 163 11.65 -15.58 -10.65
N GLY A 164 11.22 -14.60 -11.43
CA GLY A 164 10.10 -14.74 -12.35
C GLY A 164 10.17 -13.79 -13.54
N PRO A 165 9.37 -14.01 -14.58
CA PRO A 165 9.25 -13.06 -15.68
C PRO A 165 8.71 -11.71 -15.16
N ARG A 166 8.95 -10.66 -15.96
CA ARG A 166 8.45 -9.30 -15.72
C ARG A 166 6.99 -9.33 -15.27
N ASP A 167 6.60 -8.38 -14.41
CA ASP A 167 5.24 -8.30 -13.88
C ASP A 167 4.22 -8.09 -15.02
N PRO A 168 3.33 -9.06 -15.29
CA PRO A 168 2.38 -8.98 -16.40
C PRO A 168 1.34 -7.87 -16.24
N ALA A 169 1.20 -7.29 -15.05
CA ALA A 169 0.33 -6.15 -14.85
C ALA A 169 0.74 -4.94 -15.71
N TYR A 170 2.00 -4.86 -16.10
CA TYR A 170 2.56 -3.77 -16.92
C TYR A 170 2.65 -4.09 -18.42
N ASP A 171 2.31 -5.31 -18.86
CA ASP A 171 2.40 -5.70 -20.27
C ASP A 171 1.53 -4.81 -21.14
N SER A 172 2.09 -4.35 -22.27
CA SER A 172 1.40 -3.49 -23.25
C SER A 172 0.90 -2.14 -22.72
N LEU A 173 1.36 -1.71 -21.53
CA LEU A 173 1.12 -0.38 -21.01
C LEU A 173 2.36 0.52 -21.23
N ASP A 174 2.13 1.81 -21.39
CA ASP A 174 3.17 2.80 -21.20
C ASP A 174 3.60 2.79 -19.73
N LEU A 175 4.89 2.54 -19.47
CA LEU A 175 5.40 2.32 -18.10
C LEU A 175 5.24 3.55 -17.22
N GLU A 176 5.49 4.75 -17.76
CA GLU A 176 5.39 6.00 -16.99
C GLU A 176 3.95 6.26 -16.60
N THR A 177 3.02 6.11 -17.53
CA THR A 177 1.58 6.19 -17.24
C THR A 177 1.14 5.14 -16.22
N ALA A 178 1.66 3.91 -16.35
CA ALA A 178 1.32 2.82 -15.42
C ALA A 178 1.89 3.07 -14.01
N PHE A 179 3.08 3.65 -13.88
CA PHE A 179 3.60 4.06 -12.58
C PHE A 179 2.79 5.21 -11.97
N LEU A 180 2.41 6.20 -12.76
CA LEU A 180 1.61 7.33 -12.27
C LEU A 180 0.20 6.92 -11.83
N LEU A 181 -0.53 6.15 -12.65
CA LEU A 181 -1.96 5.91 -12.46
C LEU A 181 -2.30 4.55 -11.88
N GLY A 182 -1.38 3.59 -11.94
CA GLY A 182 -1.55 2.21 -11.49
C GLY A 182 -1.90 1.25 -12.62
N PRO A 183 -1.09 0.19 -12.85
CA PRO A 183 -1.28 -0.72 -13.97
C PRO A 183 -2.61 -1.48 -13.91
N LEU A 184 -3.04 -1.93 -12.74
CA LEU A 184 -4.30 -2.64 -12.58
C LEU A 184 -5.50 -1.67 -12.63
N LEU A 185 -5.35 -0.44 -12.14
CA LEU A 185 -6.39 0.59 -12.27
C LEU A 185 -6.60 0.97 -13.73
N LEU A 186 -5.52 1.07 -14.53
CA LEU A 186 -5.60 1.31 -15.98
C LEU A 186 -6.29 0.17 -16.73
N ARG A 187 -6.03 -1.08 -16.35
CA ARG A 187 -6.63 -2.26 -16.96
C ARG A 187 -8.11 -2.41 -16.65
N HIS A 188 -8.47 -2.27 -15.38
CA HIS A 188 -9.83 -2.56 -14.91
C HIS A 188 -10.72 -1.34 -14.90
N LYS A 189 -10.17 -0.14 -14.89
CA LYS A 189 -10.88 1.15 -14.86
C LYS A 189 -12.08 1.17 -13.90
N PRO A 190 -11.89 0.81 -12.60
CA PRO A 190 -12.99 0.84 -11.66
C PRO A 190 -13.55 2.25 -11.55
N GLU A 191 -14.84 2.38 -11.28
CA GLU A 191 -15.54 3.67 -11.23
C GLU A 191 -14.87 4.66 -10.26
N SER A 192 -14.40 4.17 -9.10
CA SER A 192 -13.67 4.97 -8.12
C SER A 192 -12.38 5.59 -8.69
N ALA A 193 -11.63 4.85 -9.52
CA ALA A 193 -10.44 5.38 -10.18
C ALA A 193 -10.82 6.42 -11.25
N ILE A 194 -11.83 6.12 -12.09
CA ILE A 194 -12.29 7.05 -13.13
C ILE A 194 -12.77 8.37 -12.50
N MET A 195 -13.53 8.32 -11.42
CA MET A 195 -13.99 9.53 -10.71
C MET A 195 -12.82 10.34 -10.17
N THR A 196 -11.86 9.70 -9.52
CA THR A 196 -10.65 10.34 -8.99
C THR A 196 -9.83 10.97 -10.12
N TRP A 197 -9.61 10.24 -11.21
CA TRP A 197 -8.87 10.74 -12.37
C TRP A 197 -9.54 11.94 -13.03
N ARG A 198 -10.88 11.92 -13.18
CA ARG A 198 -11.64 13.06 -13.71
C ARG A 198 -11.52 14.28 -12.82
N GLN A 199 -11.58 14.11 -11.50
CA GLN A 199 -11.43 15.21 -10.56
C GLN A 199 -10.01 15.80 -10.62
N GLN A 200 -8.98 14.95 -10.61
CA GLN A 200 -7.59 15.35 -10.68
C GLN A 200 -7.25 16.03 -12.01
N HIS A 201 -7.74 15.47 -13.13
CA HIS A 201 -7.58 16.07 -14.47
C HIS A 201 -8.18 17.48 -14.52
N ARG A 202 -9.41 17.67 -14.04
CA ARG A 202 -10.05 18.99 -13.99
C ARG A 202 -9.25 19.98 -13.15
N HIS A 203 -8.76 19.57 -11.99
CA HIS A 203 -7.94 20.40 -11.13
C HIS A 203 -6.65 20.83 -11.82
N LEU A 204 -5.90 19.88 -12.38
CA LEU A 204 -4.64 20.16 -13.08
C LEU A 204 -4.84 21.02 -14.33
N ALA A 205 -5.93 20.81 -15.07
CA ALA A 205 -6.25 21.61 -16.26
C ALA A 205 -6.52 23.08 -15.94
N GLN A 206 -6.97 23.40 -14.73
CA GLN A 206 -7.28 24.76 -14.29
C GLN A 206 -6.07 25.50 -13.70
N LEU A 207 -4.94 24.82 -13.47
CA LEU A 207 -3.76 25.48 -12.93
C LEU A 207 -3.19 26.50 -13.93
N PRO A 208 -2.94 27.76 -13.50
CA PRO A 208 -2.40 28.82 -14.38
C PRO A 208 -0.97 28.53 -14.84
N GLN A 209 -0.20 27.83 -14.01
CA GLN A 209 1.13 27.32 -14.31
C GLN A 209 1.26 25.90 -13.84
N ARG A 210 1.94 25.06 -14.62
CA ARG A 210 2.19 23.65 -14.28
C ARG A 210 3.69 23.41 -14.19
N THR A 211 4.08 22.60 -13.21
CA THR A 211 5.40 21.97 -13.21
C THR A 211 5.43 20.86 -14.25
N GLN A 212 6.62 20.42 -14.62
CA GLN A 212 6.77 19.25 -15.50
C GLN A 212 5.99 18.06 -14.99
N ALA A 213 6.12 17.70 -13.70
CA ALA A 213 5.40 16.59 -13.10
C ALA A 213 3.86 16.74 -13.16
N SER A 214 3.34 17.96 -12.98
CA SER A 214 1.90 18.20 -13.10
C SER A 214 1.40 18.13 -14.55
N GLN A 215 2.24 18.45 -15.52
CA GLN A 215 1.91 18.30 -16.94
C GLN A 215 1.93 16.82 -17.34
N GLU A 216 2.95 16.08 -16.94
CA GLU A 216 3.03 14.62 -17.17
C GLU A 216 1.81 13.88 -16.58
N MET A 217 1.40 14.26 -15.36
CA MET A 217 0.20 13.69 -14.73
C MET A 217 -1.07 14.07 -15.53
N LEU A 218 -1.20 15.30 -16.00
CA LEU A 218 -2.34 15.74 -16.80
C LEU A 218 -2.45 14.94 -18.11
N ASP A 219 -1.33 14.74 -18.79
CA ASP A 219 -1.26 14.00 -20.05
C ASP A 219 -1.59 12.51 -19.84
N ALA A 220 -1.06 11.90 -18.78
CA ALA A 220 -1.37 10.53 -18.38
C ALA A 220 -2.87 10.35 -18.09
N LEU A 221 -3.47 11.28 -17.33
CA LEU A 221 -4.90 11.27 -17.02
C LEU A 221 -5.76 11.47 -18.27
N GLY A 222 -5.38 12.39 -19.16
CA GLY A 222 -6.05 12.60 -20.43
C GLY A 222 -6.08 11.34 -21.31
N SER A 223 -4.95 10.66 -21.39
CA SER A 223 -4.80 9.40 -22.09
C SER A 223 -5.66 8.29 -21.48
N ALA A 224 -5.59 8.10 -20.16
CA ALA A 224 -6.35 7.08 -19.43
C ALA A 224 -7.87 7.26 -19.55
N LEU A 225 -8.34 8.51 -19.60
CA LEU A 225 -9.74 8.88 -19.75
C LEU A 225 -10.19 8.94 -21.21
N ASN A 226 -9.33 8.67 -22.20
CA ASN A 226 -9.58 8.82 -23.63
C ASN A 226 -10.07 10.24 -24.00
N LEU A 227 -9.58 11.23 -23.30
CA LEU A 227 -9.84 12.63 -23.67
C LEU A 227 -8.92 13.00 -24.83
N ALA A 228 -9.48 13.58 -25.90
CA ALA A 228 -8.68 14.06 -27.02
C ALA A 228 -7.62 15.04 -26.51
N ALA A 229 -6.37 14.82 -26.89
CA ALA A 229 -5.31 15.75 -26.55
C ALA A 229 -5.70 17.13 -27.14
N ASN A 230 -5.95 18.13 -26.27
CA ASN A 230 -6.09 19.50 -26.70
C ASN A 230 -4.73 19.93 -27.27
N LYS A 231 -4.53 19.72 -28.56
CA LYS A 231 -3.45 20.35 -29.32
C LYS A 231 -3.74 21.86 -29.33
N ARG A 232 -3.06 22.61 -28.48
CA ARG A 232 -2.85 24.05 -28.69
C ARG A 232 -1.56 24.27 -29.45
#